data_7502df942e8dd5c0c7a3e628e149bf78
#
_entry.id   7502df942e8dd5c0c7a3e628e149bf78
#
_cell.length_a   1.000
_cell.length_b   1.000
_cell.length_c   1.000
_cell.angle_alpha   90.00
_cell.angle_beta   90.00
_cell.angle_gamma   90.00
#
_symmetry.space_group_name_H-M   'P 1'
#
loop_
_entity.id
_entity.type
_entity.pdbx_description
1 polymer ?
#
loop_
_entity_poly.entity_id
_entity_poly.type
_entity_poly.pdbx_seq_one_letter_code
_entity_poly.pdbx_strand_id
1 'polypeptide(L)'
;MDESYINNEYKGSVKVITESDAKVSFDLKKVAVDGDQVNIAMVITYDDFDTEKYESFDAQMQIIEGGANIVSEYAGSTAPGDGISLTNKQTMSDIVYKLKKKNAYKVGDVITMRCNSITLFNKNKSSDGAVTYVADEVDGPWTLQFKVQDDMQGHSVDVSGIDGIEKCTINTKGITIDIAENAAVDDDSLENIILEMTDNKELKDVVYGIGKTGDGDSIQRMELNFTKPIDVSQVKNVWIDGRKCKVK
;
A
#
# COMPACT_ATOMS: atom_id res chain seq x y z
N MET A 1 -7.41 19.44 1.39
CA MET A 1 -6.46 19.06 2.45
C MET A 1 -5.26 19.97 2.35
N ASP A 2 -4.71 20.45 3.47
CA ASP A 2 -3.50 21.28 3.48
C ASP A 2 -2.31 20.42 3.01
N GLU A 3 -1.61 20.87 1.97
CA GLU A 3 -0.53 20.10 1.34
C GLU A 3 0.70 19.92 2.26
N SER A 4 0.82 20.72 3.33
CA SER A 4 1.90 20.60 4.30
C SER A 4 1.89 19.29 5.09
N TYR A 5 0.76 18.58 5.13
CA TYR A 5 0.60 17.29 5.82
C TYR A 5 0.67 16.08 4.90
N ILE A 6 0.88 16.32 3.60
CA ILE A 6 0.93 15.24 2.62
C ILE A 6 2.34 14.66 2.59
N ASN A 7 2.45 13.36 2.83
CA ASN A 7 3.68 12.60 2.60
C ASN A 7 3.62 11.95 1.21
N ASN A 8 4.07 12.68 0.18
CA ASN A 8 3.80 12.32 -1.21
C ASN A 8 4.74 11.27 -1.77
N GLU A 9 5.93 11.06 -1.19
CA GLU A 9 6.95 10.20 -1.80
C GLU A 9 7.83 9.52 -0.77
N TYR A 10 8.29 8.31 -1.11
CA TYR A 10 9.40 7.67 -0.43
C TYR A 10 10.67 8.51 -0.58
N LYS A 11 11.22 8.98 0.53
CA LYS A 11 12.40 9.89 0.54
C LYS A 11 13.74 9.16 0.56
N GLY A 12 13.72 7.84 0.57
CA GLY A 12 14.93 7.02 0.60
C GLY A 12 15.47 6.70 -0.79
N SER A 13 16.64 6.08 -0.82
CA SER A 13 17.21 5.54 -2.06
C SER A 13 16.71 4.11 -2.30
N VAL A 14 16.26 3.84 -3.51
CA VAL A 14 15.97 2.48 -4.00
C VAL A 14 17.18 2.00 -4.78
N LYS A 15 17.74 0.86 -4.37
CA LYS A 15 18.80 0.18 -5.13
C LYS A 15 18.13 -0.85 -6.03
N VAL A 16 18.33 -0.73 -7.32
CA VAL A 16 17.89 -1.72 -8.33
C VAL A 16 19.09 -2.53 -8.78
N ILE A 17 18.96 -3.85 -8.76
CA ILE A 17 19.91 -4.82 -9.26
C ILE A 17 19.21 -5.61 -10.36
N THR A 18 19.78 -5.68 -11.55
CA THR A 18 19.20 -6.42 -12.66
C THR A 18 20.25 -7.23 -13.41
N GLU A 19 19.83 -8.35 -13.95
CA GLU A 19 20.57 -9.19 -14.90
C GLU A 19 19.93 -9.12 -16.30
N SER A 20 18.82 -8.36 -16.44
CA SER A 20 18.09 -8.17 -17.69
C SER A 20 18.63 -6.98 -18.48
N ASP A 21 18.68 -7.11 -19.80
CA ASP A 21 19.01 -6.02 -20.72
C ASP A 21 17.84 -5.06 -20.96
N ALA A 22 16.63 -5.45 -20.55
CA ALA A 22 15.43 -4.62 -20.71
C ALA A 22 15.48 -3.40 -19.78
N LYS A 23 15.18 -2.23 -20.34
CA LYS A 23 15.22 -0.95 -19.66
C LYS A 23 13.96 -0.74 -18.84
N VAL A 24 13.97 -1.28 -17.63
CA VAL A 24 12.90 -1.16 -16.65
C VAL A 24 13.37 -0.36 -15.45
N SER A 25 12.58 0.61 -15.05
CA SER A 25 12.83 1.37 -13.82
C SER A 25 11.63 1.29 -12.87
N PHE A 26 11.91 1.41 -11.59
CA PHE A 26 10.95 1.28 -10.49
C PHE A 26 11.04 2.53 -9.61
N ASP A 27 9.95 3.27 -9.56
CA ASP A 27 9.82 4.47 -8.76
C ASP A 27 8.89 4.19 -7.58
N LEU A 28 9.49 3.98 -6.40
CA LEU A 28 8.79 3.67 -5.17
C LEU A 28 8.08 4.92 -4.66
N LYS A 29 6.76 4.90 -4.64
CA LYS A 29 5.94 6.04 -4.24
C LYS A 29 5.60 6.01 -2.75
N LYS A 30 5.15 4.87 -2.25
CA LYS A 30 4.67 4.75 -0.87
C LYS A 30 5.01 3.37 -0.31
N VAL A 31 5.32 3.34 0.97
CA VAL A 31 5.44 2.09 1.73
C VAL A 31 4.75 2.28 3.08
N ALA A 32 4.01 1.27 3.50
CA ALA A 32 3.52 1.18 4.87
C ALA A 32 3.79 -0.24 5.40
N VAL A 33 4.27 -0.32 6.63
CA VAL A 33 4.59 -1.57 7.31
C VAL A 33 3.79 -1.63 8.60
N ASP A 34 2.87 -2.58 8.71
CA ASP A 34 2.05 -2.77 9.90
C ASP A 34 1.90 -4.26 10.24
N GLY A 35 2.54 -4.64 11.32
CA GLY A 35 2.46 -6.00 11.85
C GLY A 35 2.99 -7.05 10.86
N ASP A 36 2.09 -7.78 10.22
CA ASP A 36 2.38 -8.79 9.21
C ASP A 36 2.03 -8.33 7.78
N GLN A 37 1.74 -7.05 7.60
CA GLN A 37 1.43 -6.49 6.30
C GLN A 37 2.48 -5.47 5.85
N VAL A 38 2.78 -5.48 4.56
CA VAL A 38 3.55 -4.45 3.88
C VAL A 38 2.75 -3.99 2.66
N ASN A 39 2.40 -2.73 2.64
CA ASN A 39 1.70 -2.13 1.52
C ASN A 39 2.69 -1.28 0.71
N ILE A 40 2.81 -1.54 -0.58
CA ILE A 40 3.79 -0.91 -1.46
C ILE A 40 3.11 -0.40 -2.72
N ALA A 41 3.22 0.92 -2.94
CA ALA A 41 2.83 1.54 -4.20
C ALA A 41 4.08 2.00 -4.97
N MET A 42 4.17 1.62 -6.24
CA MET A 42 5.26 2.01 -7.12
C MET A 42 4.79 2.24 -8.56
N VAL A 43 5.48 3.13 -9.25
CA VAL A 43 5.36 3.29 -10.70
C VAL A 43 6.47 2.49 -11.36
N ILE A 44 6.10 1.65 -12.30
CA ILE A 44 7.02 0.84 -13.09
C ILE A 44 7.04 1.41 -14.50
N THR A 45 8.22 1.75 -14.99
CA THR A 45 8.42 2.27 -16.35
C THR A 45 9.19 1.23 -17.16
N TYR A 46 8.67 0.88 -18.33
CA TYR A 46 9.35 0.04 -19.30
C TYR A 46 9.65 0.87 -20.56
N ASP A 47 10.90 1.33 -20.72
CA ASP A 47 11.29 2.25 -21.80
C ASP A 47 11.13 1.65 -23.19
N ASP A 48 11.41 0.35 -23.32
CA ASP A 48 11.33 -0.38 -24.59
C ASP A 48 9.92 -0.92 -24.89
N PHE A 49 8.90 -0.50 -24.11
CA PHE A 49 7.50 -0.89 -24.32
C PHE A 49 6.98 -0.44 -25.70
N ASP A 50 6.62 -1.41 -26.53
CA ASP A 50 6.06 -1.17 -27.86
C ASP A 50 4.55 -0.89 -27.76
N THR A 51 4.20 0.39 -27.74
CA THR A 51 2.82 0.87 -27.66
C THR A 51 1.99 0.60 -28.92
N GLU A 52 2.60 0.18 -30.03
CA GLU A 52 1.91 -0.22 -31.26
C GLU A 52 1.40 -1.67 -31.14
N LYS A 53 2.21 -2.53 -30.54
CA LYS A 53 1.93 -3.95 -30.37
C LYS A 53 1.13 -4.27 -29.11
N TYR A 54 1.45 -3.62 -27.98
CA TYR A 54 0.87 -3.94 -26.69
C TYR A 54 -0.07 -2.84 -26.16
N GLU A 55 -1.08 -3.26 -25.42
CA GLU A 55 -2.03 -2.37 -24.73
C GLU A 55 -1.56 -1.96 -23.35
N SER A 56 -0.99 -2.91 -22.61
CA SER A 56 -0.53 -2.73 -21.23
C SER A 56 0.53 -3.77 -20.86
N PHE A 57 1.13 -3.59 -19.71
CA PHE A 57 2.02 -4.58 -19.09
C PHE A 57 1.78 -4.65 -17.58
N ASP A 58 2.18 -5.77 -16.97
CA ASP A 58 2.16 -6.01 -15.53
C ASP A 58 3.49 -6.61 -15.09
N ALA A 59 3.87 -6.30 -13.84
CA ALA A 59 5.09 -6.78 -13.22
C ALA A 59 4.77 -7.36 -11.83
N GLN A 60 4.82 -8.68 -11.73
CA GLN A 60 4.54 -9.35 -10.47
C GLN A 60 5.75 -9.27 -9.53
N MET A 61 5.59 -8.47 -8.48
CA MET A 61 6.61 -8.27 -7.46
C MET A 61 6.36 -9.22 -6.28
N GLN A 62 7.45 -9.68 -5.66
CA GLN A 62 7.44 -10.54 -4.48
C GLN A 62 8.44 -10.03 -3.45
N ILE A 63 8.11 -10.09 -2.17
CA ILE A 63 9.08 -9.81 -1.10
C ILE A 63 9.86 -11.09 -0.83
N ILE A 64 11.18 -10.99 -0.84
CA ILE A 64 12.09 -12.12 -0.68
C ILE A 64 13.09 -11.91 0.47
N GLU A 65 13.55 -13.00 1.06
CA GLU A 65 14.66 -13.04 2.03
C GLU A 65 15.69 -14.11 1.59
N GLY A 66 16.96 -13.91 1.96
CA GLY A 66 18.02 -14.90 1.73
C GLY A 66 18.23 -15.26 0.27
N GLY A 67 18.05 -14.30 -0.64
CA GLY A 67 18.33 -14.42 -2.07
C GLY A 67 17.14 -14.86 -2.93
N ALA A 68 16.29 -15.79 -2.53
CA ALA A 68 15.17 -16.27 -3.35
C ALA A 68 13.94 -16.78 -2.56
N ASN A 69 13.99 -16.83 -1.24
CA ASN A 69 12.86 -17.33 -0.46
C ASN A 69 11.75 -16.29 -0.41
N ILE A 70 10.59 -16.60 -1.00
CA ILE A 70 9.41 -15.75 -0.95
C ILE A 70 8.85 -15.78 0.47
N VAL A 71 8.79 -14.61 1.12
CA VAL A 71 8.34 -14.46 2.50
C VAL A 71 7.00 -13.76 2.61
N SER A 72 6.38 -13.44 1.47
CA SER A 72 5.09 -12.76 1.40
C SER A 72 4.10 -13.54 0.54
N GLU A 73 2.82 -13.30 0.82
CA GLU A 73 1.70 -13.69 -0.03
C GLU A 73 0.98 -12.42 -0.48
N TYR A 74 0.40 -12.45 -1.67
CA TYR A 74 -0.49 -11.39 -2.14
C TYR A 74 -1.75 -11.36 -1.27
N ALA A 75 -2.03 -10.24 -0.63
CA ALA A 75 -3.22 -10.08 0.21
C ALA A 75 -4.29 -9.18 -0.43
N GLY A 76 -3.93 -8.43 -1.47
CA GLY A 76 -4.85 -7.56 -2.18
C GLY A 76 -4.12 -6.45 -2.92
N SER A 77 -4.88 -5.65 -3.65
CA SER A 77 -4.41 -4.39 -4.23
C SER A 77 -5.29 -3.27 -3.73
N THR A 78 -4.70 -2.12 -3.49
CA THR A 78 -5.46 -0.90 -3.25
C THR A 78 -5.55 -0.12 -4.56
N ALA A 79 -6.65 0.61 -4.76
CA ALA A 79 -6.73 1.48 -5.93
C ALA A 79 -5.60 2.51 -5.87
N PRO A 80 -4.92 2.79 -7.00
CA PRO A 80 -3.94 3.84 -7.05
C PRO A 80 -4.60 5.15 -6.59
N GLY A 81 -4.00 5.80 -5.61
CA GLY A 81 -4.51 7.08 -5.10
C GLY A 81 -4.61 8.10 -6.24
N ASP A 82 -5.63 8.95 -6.20
CA ASP A 82 -5.82 10.02 -7.17
C ASP A 82 -4.58 10.91 -7.29
N GLY A 83 -4.23 11.26 -8.51
CA GLY A 83 -3.22 12.28 -8.81
C GLY A 83 -1.91 11.77 -9.43
N ILE A 84 -1.75 10.46 -9.70
CA ILE A 84 -0.62 9.96 -10.47
C ILE A 84 -1.03 9.86 -11.94
N SER A 85 -0.49 10.75 -12.78
CA SER A 85 -0.66 10.68 -14.23
C SER A 85 0.39 9.73 -14.80
N LEU A 86 -0.04 8.62 -15.39
CA LEU A 86 0.84 7.64 -16.03
C LEU A 86 0.94 7.91 -17.53
N THR A 87 2.12 7.65 -18.07
CA THR A 87 2.32 7.57 -19.52
C THR A 87 1.97 6.17 -20.01
N ASN A 88 1.85 6.00 -21.32
CA ASN A 88 1.60 4.69 -21.94
C ASN A 88 2.75 3.67 -21.79
N LYS A 89 3.91 4.10 -21.27
CA LYS A 89 5.06 3.25 -20.92
C LYS A 89 5.17 2.98 -19.42
N GLN A 90 4.14 3.28 -18.67
CA GLN A 90 4.11 3.15 -17.22
C GLN A 90 2.90 2.37 -16.74
N THR A 91 3.10 1.60 -15.70
CA THR A 91 2.02 0.99 -14.91
C THR A 91 2.23 1.31 -13.44
N MET A 92 1.14 1.32 -12.69
CA MET A 92 1.20 1.48 -11.24
C MET A 92 0.85 0.17 -10.57
N SER A 93 1.71 -0.25 -9.66
CA SER A 93 1.48 -1.38 -8.76
C SER A 93 1.23 -0.84 -7.36
N ASP A 94 0.08 -1.13 -6.77
CA ASP A 94 -0.25 -0.83 -5.38
C ASP A 94 -0.76 -2.11 -4.72
N ILE A 95 0.14 -2.82 -4.03
CA ILE A 95 -0.07 -4.17 -3.55
C ILE A 95 0.11 -4.25 -2.04
N VAL A 96 -0.81 -4.94 -1.39
CA VAL A 96 -0.71 -5.37 0.00
C VAL A 96 -0.12 -6.77 0.04
N TYR A 97 1.01 -6.91 0.71
CA TYR A 97 1.66 -8.19 0.96
C TYR A 97 1.42 -8.62 2.41
N LYS A 98 0.97 -9.85 2.61
CA LYS A 98 0.95 -10.49 3.92
C LYS A 98 2.25 -11.26 4.13
N LEU A 99 2.96 -10.94 5.21
CA LEU A 99 4.21 -11.60 5.56
C LEU A 99 3.95 -12.90 6.31
N LYS A 100 4.78 -13.90 6.06
CA LYS A 100 4.75 -15.18 6.81
C LYS A 100 5.14 -14.99 8.29
N LYS A 101 5.84 -13.91 8.63
CA LYS A 101 6.29 -13.57 9.97
C LYS A 101 5.74 -12.21 10.40
N LYS A 102 5.07 -12.16 11.54
CA LYS A 102 4.61 -10.89 12.13
C LYS A 102 5.79 -10.03 12.58
N ASN A 103 5.65 -8.70 12.40
CA ASN A 103 6.67 -7.71 12.75
C ASN A 103 8.06 -8.03 12.15
N ALA A 104 8.07 -8.49 10.89
CA ALA A 104 9.29 -8.91 10.21
C ALA A 104 10.26 -7.74 9.97
N TYR A 105 9.72 -6.52 9.80
CA TYR A 105 10.50 -5.34 9.48
C TYR A 105 10.33 -4.24 10.52
N LYS A 106 11.45 -3.60 10.85
CA LYS A 106 11.55 -2.43 11.72
C LYS A 106 12.24 -1.29 11.00
N VAL A 107 12.15 -0.09 11.53
CA VAL A 107 12.89 1.07 11.01
C VAL A 107 14.37 0.73 10.85
N GLY A 108 14.92 1.00 9.68
CA GLY A 108 16.29 0.70 9.29
C GLY A 108 16.51 -0.66 8.63
N ASP A 109 15.57 -1.59 8.75
CA ASP A 109 15.63 -2.87 8.04
C ASP A 109 15.51 -2.66 6.52
N VAL A 110 16.06 -3.60 5.75
CA VAL A 110 15.99 -3.57 4.28
C VAL A 110 14.90 -4.53 3.81
N ILE A 111 13.94 -4.00 3.06
CA ILE A 111 13.00 -4.82 2.30
C ILE A 111 13.64 -5.10 0.93
N THR A 112 13.64 -6.37 0.54
CA THR A 112 14.08 -6.81 -0.78
C THR A 112 12.88 -7.35 -1.54
N MET A 113 12.63 -6.79 -2.72
CA MET A 113 11.59 -7.25 -3.64
C MET A 113 12.22 -7.78 -4.92
N ARG A 114 11.54 -8.73 -5.56
CA ARG A 114 11.97 -9.31 -6.83
C ARG A 114 10.82 -9.38 -7.81
N CYS A 115 11.10 -8.96 -9.04
CA CYS A 115 10.28 -9.19 -10.23
C CYS A 115 11.02 -10.18 -11.13
N ASN A 116 10.40 -11.31 -11.44
CA ASN A 116 11.04 -12.34 -12.29
C ASN A 116 10.81 -12.08 -13.77
N SER A 117 9.63 -11.56 -14.14
CA SER A 117 9.28 -11.22 -15.53
C SER A 117 8.25 -10.09 -15.55
N ILE A 118 8.15 -9.45 -16.70
CA ILE A 118 7.10 -8.51 -17.04
C ILE A 118 6.20 -9.17 -18.09
N THR A 119 4.91 -9.21 -17.84
CA THR A 119 3.92 -9.74 -18.77
C THR A 119 3.39 -8.61 -19.64
N LEU A 120 3.44 -8.78 -20.96
CA LEU A 120 2.96 -7.83 -21.97
C LEU A 120 1.64 -8.29 -22.55
N PHE A 121 0.61 -7.44 -22.54
CA PHE A 121 -0.72 -7.76 -23.05
C PHE A 121 -0.92 -7.18 -24.45
N ASN A 122 -1.21 -8.03 -25.42
CA ASN A 122 -1.39 -7.65 -26.83
C ASN A 122 -2.70 -6.89 -27.07
N LYS A 123 -2.71 -5.96 -28.04
CA LYS A 123 -3.90 -5.22 -28.50
C LYS A 123 -4.89 -6.05 -29.31
N ASN A 124 -4.75 -7.36 -29.43
CA ASN A 124 -5.59 -8.19 -30.29
C ASN A 124 -7.06 -8.21 -29.83
N LYS A 125 -7.89 -7.52 -30.60
CA LYS A 125 -9.34 -7.72 -30.58
C LYS A 125 -9.65 -8.89 -31.48
N SER A 126 -10.21 -9.98 -30.94
CA SER A 126 -10.76 -11.02 -31.77
C SER A 126 -11.97 -10.47 -32.54
N SER A 127 -12.22 -11.03 -33.74
CA SER A 127 -13.31 -10.62 -34.63
C SER A 127 -14.73 -10.88 -34.08
N ASP A 128 -14.83 -11.64 -33.00
CA ASP A 128 -16.09 -12.01 -32.31
C ASP A 128 -16.30 -11.26 -30.97
N GLY A 129 -15.45 -10.28 -30.67
CA GLY A 129 -15.54 -9.47 -29.45
C GLY A 129 -15.03 -10.16 -28.17
N ALA A 130 -14.59 -11.42 -28.23
CA ALA A 130 -13.89 -12.07 -27.15
C ALA A 130 -12.45 -11.55 -27.09
N VAL A 131 -12.05 -10.96 -25.95
CA VAL A 131 -10.68 -10.48 -25.75
C VAL A 131 -9.82 -11.67 -25.38
N THR A 132 -9.09 -12.22 -26.36
CA THR A 132 -8.06 -13.22 -26.06
C THR A 132 -6.77 -12.47 -25.75
N TYR A 133 -6.43 -12.35 -24.49
CA TYR A 133 -5.13 -11.81 -24.09
C TYR A 133 -4.05 -12.84 -24.43
N VAL A 134 -3.34 -12.62 -25.53
CA VAL A 134 -2.06 -13.30 -25.73
C VAL A 134 -1.02 -12.46 -25.00
N ALA A 135 -0.31 -13.05 -24.07
CA ALA A 135 0.73 -12.39 -23.31
C ALA A 135 2.11 -12.83 -23.82
N ASP A 136 2.96 -11.86 -24.06
CA ASP A 136 4.41 -12.09 -24.22
C ASP A 136 5.09 -11.78 -22.86
N GLU A 137 6.29 -12.33 -22.63
CA GLU A 137 7.05 -12.08 -21.40
C GLU A 137 8.41 -11.45 -21.72
N VAL A 138 8.84 -10.58 -20.82
CA VAL A 138 10.20 -10.03 -20.79
C VAL A 138 10.89 -10.57 -19.55
N ASP A 139 11.97 -11.31 -19.77
CA ASP A 139 12.70 -11.96 -18.69
C ASP A 139 13.45 -10.96 -17.80
N GLY A 140 13.32 -11.15 -16.47
CA GLY A 140 14.11 -10.50 -15.42
C GLY A 140 15.34 -11.33 -15.04
N PRO A 141 15.78 -11.33 -13.77
CA PRO A 141 15.11 -10.65 -12.67
C PRO A 141 15.51 -9.19 -12.45
N TRP A 142 14.63 -8.44 -11.85
CA TRP A 142 14.92 -7.14 -11.23
C TRP A 142 14.73 -7.27 -9.72
N THR A 143 15.74 -6.87 -8.96
CA THR A 143 15.72 -6.89 -7.50
C THR A 143 15.80 -5.47 -6.96
N LEU A 144 14.84 -5.07 -6.14
CA LEU A 144 14.76 -3.78 -5.51
C LEU A 144 15.10 -3.92 -4.03
N GLN A 145 15.90 -3.00 -3.51
CA GLN A 145 16.22 -2.92 -2.09
C GLN A 145 15.99 -1.50 -1.59
N PHE A 146 15.27 -1.36 -0.50
CA PHE A 146 15.02 -0.07 0.16
C PHE A 146 14.91 -0.24 1.67
N LYS A 147 15.19 0.83 2.42
CA LYS A 147 15.12 0.81 3.87
C LYS A 147 13.75 1.24 4.37
N VAL A 148 13.27 0.57 5.40
CA VAL A 148 12.09 1.00 6.16
C VAL A 148 12.43 2.28 6.92
N GLN A 149 11.63 3.32 6.72
CA GLN A 149 11.74 4.61 7.39
C GLN A 149 10.72 4.70 8.53
N ASP A 150 10.89 5.66 9.43
CA ASP A 150 10.02 5.81 10.60
C ASP A 150 8.57 6.11 10.22
N ASP A 151 8.36 6.94 9.24
CA ASP A 151 7.04 7.31 8.71
C ASP A 151 6.28 6.18 8.00
N MET A 152 6.96 5.05 7.74
CA MET A 152 6.35 3.84 7.16
C MET A 152 5.78 2.90 8.21
N GLN A 153 6.25 2.98 9.46
CA GLN A 153 5.76 2.12 10.54
C GLN A 153 4.36 2.55 10.98
N GLY A 154 3.55 1.57 11.35
CA GLY A 154 2.29 1.85 12.01
C GLY A 154 2.52 2.37 13.43
N HIS A 155 1.94 3.53 13.74
CA HIS A 155 1.95 4.11 15.07
C HIS A 155 0.70 3.68 15.85
N SER A 156 0.87 3.28 17.10
CA SER A 156 -0.26 2.87 17.94
C SER A 156 -1.12 4.08 18.28
N VAL A 157 -2.44 3.90 18.20
CA VAL A 157 -3.44 4.86 18.68
C VAL A 157 -4.00 4.33 19.99
N ASP A 158 -4.10 5.19 21.01
CA ASP A 158 -4.65 4.83 22.31
C ASP A 158 -6.18 4.77 22.25
N VAL A 159 -6.71 3.58 22.07
CA VAL A 159 -8.16 3.32 21.98
C VAL A 159 -8.74 2.86 23.31
N SER A 160 -8.00 3.03 24.42
CA SER A 160 -8.50 2.70 25.74
C SER A 160 -9.80 3.48 26.04
N GLY A 161 -10.85 2.74 26.35
CA GLY A 161 -12.20 3.30 26.60
C GLY A 161 -13.09 3.41 25.37
N ILE A 162 -12.71 2.86 24.23
CA ILE A 162 -13.63 2.62 23.11
C ILE A 162 -14.00 1.13 23.14
N ASP A 163 -15.26 0.86 23.46
CA ASP A 163 -15.77 -0.50 23.55
C ASP A 163 -15.71 -1.18 22.16
N GLY A 164 -15.29 -2.44 22.15
CA GLY A 164 -15.25 -3.23 20.94
C GLY A 164 -14.03 -3.03 20.05
N ILE A 165 -13.16 -2.03 20.31
CA ILE A 165 -11.90 -1.88 19.60
C ILE A 165 -10.76 -2.48 20.43
N GLU A 166 -10.07 -3.46 19.84
CA GLU A 166 -8.92 -4.12 20.49
C GLU A 166 -7.62 -3.36 20.21
N LYS A 167 -7.43 -2.93 18.98
CA LYS A 167 -6.20 -2.24 18.54
C LYS A 167 -6.52 -1.23 17.44
N CYS A 168 -5.77 -0.14 17.42
CA CYS A 168 -5.78 0.81 16.31
C CYS A 168 -4.35 1.24 16.00
N THR A 169 -4.02 1.28 14.71
CA THR A 169 -2.74 1.79 14.20
C THR A 169 -2.98 2.78 13.08
N ILE A 170 -2.10 3.77 12.98
CA ILE A 170 -2.11 4.75 11.90
C ILE A 170 -0.75 4.69 11.18
N ASN A 171 -0.76 4.76 9.87
CA ASN A 171 0.41 4.89 9.04
C ASN A 171 0.17 5.91 7.91
N THR A 172 1.14 6.17 7.08
CA THR A 172 1.06 7.18 6.01
C THR A 172 -0.08 6.92 5.01
N LYS A 173 -0.57 5.69 4.88
CA LYS A 173 -1.64 5.31 3.93
C LYS A 173 -3.04 5.29 4.55
N GLY A 174 -3.15 5.13 5.87
CA GLY A 174 -4.45 4.97 6.49
C GLY A 174 -4.41 4.55 7.96
N ILE A 175 -5.56 4.08 8.41
CA ILE A 175 -5.78 3.60 9.77
C ILE A 175 -6.27 2.16 9.69
N THR A 176 -5.69 1.30 10.53
CA THR A 176 -6.16 -0.07 10.74
C THR A 176 -6.79 -0.17 12.13
N ILE A 177 -8.00 -0.67 12.20
CA ILE A 177 -8.75 -0.89 13.43
C ILE A 177 -9.03 -2.40 13.55
N ASP A 178 -8.49 -3.03 14.58
CA ASP A 178 -8.82 -4.42 14.93
C ASP A 178 -9.98 -4.40 15.94
N ILE A 179 -11.05 -5.13 15.64
CA ILE A 179 -12.29 -5.20 16.40
C ILE A 179 -12.25 -6.47 17.25
N ALA A 180 -12.62 -6.36 18.51
CA ALA A 180 -12.66 -7.46 19.44
C ALA A 180 -13.67 -8.52 18.99
N GLU A 181 -13.36 -9.79 19.24
CA GLU A 181 -14.23 -10.90 18.90
C GLU A 181 -15.61 -10.74 19.53
N ASN A 182 -16.67 -10.90 18.73
CA ASN A 182 -18.07 -10.72 19.12
C ASN A 182 -18.48 -9.30 19.58
N ALA A 183 -17.68 -8.29 19.31
CA ALA A 183 -18.09 -6.91 19.55
C ALA A 183 -19.14 -6.48 18.52
N ALA A 184 -20.23 -5.89 19.01
CA ALA A 184 -21.19 -5.19 18.16
C ALA A 184 -20.70 -3.76 17.98
N VAL A 185 -19.88 -3.52 16.97
CA VAL A 185 -19.37 -2.18 16.63
C VAL A 185 -20.21 -1.63 15.49
N ASP A 186 -20.70 -0.41 15.66
CA ASP A 186 -21.33 0.34 14.58
C ASP A 186 -20.21 0.83 13.64
N ASP A 187 -20.07 0.16 12.50
CA ASP A 187 -19.02 0.44 11.54
C ASP A 187 -19.20 1.82 10.86
N ASP A 188 -20.43 2.31 10.70
CA ASP A 188 -20.69 3.65 10.16
C ASP A 188 -20.11 4.75 11.07
N SER A 189 -20.09 4.54 12.39
CA SER A 189 -19.50 5.49 13.34
C SER A 189 -17.97 5.53 13.25
N LEU A 190 -17.33 4.39 12.92
CA LEU A 190 -15.88 4.29 12.78
C LEU A 190 -15.35 4.91 11.48
N GLU A 191 -16.21 5.15 10.50
CA GLU A 191 -15.84 5.78 9.23
C GLU A 191 -15.60 7.29 9.36
N ASN A 192 -16.12 7.93 10.41
CA ASN A 192 -15.97 9.36 10.63
C ASN A 192 -14.69 9.69 11.40
N ILE A 193 -13.56 9.60 10.69
CA ILE A 193 -12.24 9.86 11.24
C ILE A 193 -11.86 11.33 11.08
N ILE A 194 -11.37 11.93 12.18
CA ILE A 194 -10.76 13.26 12.17
C ILE A 194 -9.33 13.14 12.70
N LEU A 195 -8.36 13.71 12.00
CA LEU A 195 -6.97 13.80 12.46
C LEU A 195 -6.72 15.17 13.06
N GLU A 196 -6.29 15.22 14.31
CA GLU A 196 -5.77 16.44 14.94
C GLU A 196 -4.25 16.49 14.77
N MET A 197 -3.79 17.52 14.10
CA MET A 197 -2.36 17.71 13.79
C MET A 197 -1.61 18.35 14.98
N THR A 198 -0.28 18.31 14.95
CA THR A 198 0.56 18.88 16.00
C THR A 198 0.36 20.39 16.19
N ASP A 199 -0.03 21.11 15.14
CA ASP A 199 -0.37 22.55 15.19
C ASP A 199 -1.84 22.81 15.60
N ASN A 200 -2.57 21.78 16.06
CA ASN A 200 -3.96 21.77 16.50
C ASN A 200 -4.99 22.02 15.38
N LYS A 201 -4.61 21.94 14.11
CA LYS A 201 -5.60 21.88 13.02
C LYS A 201 -6.25 20.50 12.96
N GLU A 202 -7.48 20.46 12.48
CA GLU A 202 -8.23 19.24 12.22
C GLU A 202 -8.30 18.98 10.71
N LEU A 203 -7.97 17.76 10.31
CA LEU A 203 -8.21 17.25 8.97
C LEU A 203 -9.44 16.35 9.00
N LYS A 204 -10.45 16.69 8.20
CA LYS A 204 -11.70 15.95 8.04
C LYS A 204 -11.77 15.37 6.62
N ASP A 205 -12.66 14.42 6.42
CA ASP A 205 -12.89 13.78 5.12
C ASP A 205 -11.57 13.21 4.52
N VAL A 206 -10.75 12.65 5.41
CA VAL A 206 -9.42 12.11 5.04
C VAL A 206 -9.48 10.69 4.51
N VAL A 207 -10.57 9.97 4.76
CA VAL A 207 -10.78 8.57 4.33
C VAL A 207 -11.58 8.56 3.02
N TYR A 208 -11.14 7.75 2.04
CA TYR A 208 -11.86 7.56 0.77
C TYR A 208 -12.32 6.13 0.54
N GLY A 209 -11.73 5.16 1.20
CA GLY A 209 -12.01 3.75 0.99
C GLY A 209 -11.87 2.94 2.27
N ILE A 210 -12.73 1.95 2.42
CA ILE A 210 -12.82 1.11 3.60
C ILE A 210 -12.77 -0.34 3.17
N GLY A 211 -11.76 -1.06 3.66
CA GLY A 211 -11.67 -2.50 3.58
C GLY A 211 -12.18 -3.11 4.88
N LYS A 212 -13.04 -4.12 4.78
CA LYS A 212 -13.55 -4.87 5.96
C LYS A 212 -13.19 -6.33 5.78
N THR A 213 -12.62 -6.94 6.82
CA THR A 213 -12.30 -8.38 6.84
C THR A 213 -12.89 -9.00 8.10
N GLY A 214 -13.44 -10.22 7.98
CA GLY A 214 -14.03 -10.96 9.08
C GLY A 214 -14.65 -12.26 8.59
N ASP A 215 -15.19 -13.05 9.52
CA ASP A 215 -15.87 -14.32 9.24
C ASP A 215 -17.39 -14.14 9.35
N GLY A 216 -18.12 -14.45 8.27
CA GLY A 216 -19.57 -14.28 8.22
C GLY A 216 -20.00 -12.82 8.35
N ASP A 217 -20.92 -12.54 9.26
CA ASP A 217 -21.44 -11.19 9.52
C ASP A 217 -20.59 -10.39 10.54
N SER A 218 -19.49 -10.97 11.06
CA SER A 218 -18.64 -10.30 12.04
C SER A 218 -17.44 -9.63 11.37
N ILE A 219 -17.27 -8.32 11.57
CA ILE A 219 -16.11 -7.58 11.13
C ILE A 219 -15.03 -7.71 12.22
N GLN A 220 -13.85 -8.20 11.83
CA GLN A 220 -12.69 -8.34 12.73
C GLN A 220 -11.66 -7.26 12.53
N ARG A 221 -11.59 -6.68 11.32
CA ARG A 221 -10.66 -5.61 10.97
C ARG A 221 -11.28 -4.64 9.98
N MET A 222 -11.01 -3.36 10.18
CA MET A 222 -11.29 -2.29 9.22
C MET A 222 -9.98 -1.63 8.81
N GLU A 223 -9.85 -1.40 7.51
CA GLU A 223 -8.73 -0.66 6.91
C GLU A 223 -9.29 0.60 6.23
N LEU A 224 -9.00 1.74 6.81
CA LEU A 224 -9.48 3.05 6.38
C LEU A 224 -8.37 3.74 5.58
N ASN A 225 -8.51 3.81 4.27
CA ASN A 225 -7.50 4.38 3.40
C ASN A 225 -7.63 5.90 3.30
N PHE A 226 -6.53 6.62 3.43
CA PHE A 226 -6.50 8.06 3.27
C PHE A 226 -6.61 8.48 1.80
N THR A 227 -7.33 9.56 1.54
CA THR A 227 -7.45 10.20 0.21
C THR A 227 -6.09 10.63 -0.35
N LYS A 228 -5.18 11.01 0.54
CA LYS A 228 -3.78 11.34 0.23
C LYS A 228 -2.90 10.82 1.38
N PRO A 229 -1.63 10.44 1.12
CA PRO A 229 -0.72 10.04 2.19
C PRO A 229 -0.56 11.15 3.21
N ILE A 230 -0.59 10.80 4.49
CA ILE A 230 -0.43 11.73 5.61
C ILE A 230 0.94 11.56 6.23
N ASP A 231 1.59 12.65 6.58
CA ASP A 231 2.78 12.63 7.44
C ASP A 231 2.34 12.32 8.89
N VAL A 232 2.47 11.06 9.29
CA VAL A 232 2.00 10.59 10.60
C VAL A 232 2.74 11.24 11.74
N SER A 233 4.00 11.70 11.54
CA SER A 233 4.76 12.43 12.55
C SER A 233 4.10 13.75 12.96
N GLN A 234 3.21 14.29 12.12
CA GLN A 234 2.43 15.48 12.37
C GLN A 234 1.06 15.19 13.00
N VAL A 235 0.67 13.92 13.16
CA VAL A 235 -0.61 13.55 13.77
C VAL A 235 -0.45 13.43 15.28
N LYS A 236 -1.19 14.24 16.02
CA LYS A 236 -1.21 14.25 17.48
C LYS A 236 -2.26 13.33 18.06
N ASN A 237 -3.46 13.39 17.50
CA ASN A 237 -4.59 12.57 17.92
C ASN A 237 -5.42 12.14 16.71
N VAL A 238 -6.10 11.01 16.87
CA VAL A 238 -7.15 10.52 15.96
C VAL A 238 -8.47 10.55 16.71
N TRP A 239 -9.51 11.12 16.10
CA TRP A 239 -10.86 11.01 16.62
C TRP A 239 -11.53 9.79 15.98
N ILE A 240 -12.01 8.88 16.83
CA ILE A 240 -12.69 7.64 16.45
C ILE A 240 -14.00 7.61 17.24
N ASP A 241 -15.12 7.45 16.56
CA ASP A 241 -16.45 7.46 17.20
C ASP A 241 -16.64 8.68 18.13
N GLY A 242 -16.23 9.87 17.67
CA GLY A 242 -16.31 11.10 18.45
C GLY A 242 -15.39 11.18 19.68
N ARG A 243 -14.52 10.21 19.91
CA ARG A 243 -13.55 10.16 21.01
C ARG A 243 -12.14 10.49 20.52
N LYS A 244 -11.47 11.34 21.29
CA LYS A 244 -10.09 11.74 21.02
C LYS A 244 -9.11 10.69 21.51
N CYS A 245 -8.36 10.07 20.59
CA CYS A 245 -7.39 9.01 20.82
C CYS A 245 -5.98 9.51 20.50
N LYS A 246 -5.06 9.35 21.45
CA LYS A 246 -3.68 9.82 21.29
C LYS A 246 -2.87 8.87 20.41
N VAL A 247 -2.07 9.42 19.48
CA VAL A 247 -1.05 8.70 18.73
C VAL A 247 0.21 8.56 19.62
N LYS A 248 0.79 7.36 19.68
CA LYS A 248 1.97 7.02 20.51
C LYS A 248 3.18 6.78 19.63
#